data_c0604ca69e3c319629f1b7eefca1a747
#
_entry.id   c0604ca69e3c319629f1b7eefca1a747
#
_cell.length_a   1.000
_cell.length_b   1.000
_cell.length_c   1.000
_cell.angle_alpha   90.00
_cell.angle_beta   90.00
_cell.angle_gamma   90.00
#
_symmetry.space_group_name_H-M   'P 1'
#
loop_
_entity.id
_entity.type
_entity.pdbx_description
1 polymer ?
#
loop_
_entity_poly.entity_id
_entity_poly.type
_entity_poly.pdbx_seq_one_letter_code
_entity_poly.pdbx_strand_id
1 'polypeptide(L)'
;LRGEYRTVVSAIKLIDDIDAGAVICSDPVNLEHGSIEDILRYISKTISKLVRLILTSNLEPVQQIGIPRINPRLSKSDSQLHIETLGIREIYDRIRMLDGLDYPPAFFTIGQYRIYLTDAEIRDGKLCFNSRLEENE
;
A
#
# COMPACT_ATOMS: atom_id res chain seq x y z
N LEU A 1 -6.63 1.06 -0.18
CA LEU A 1 -6.68 2.49 0.12
C LEU A 1 -7.89 2.81 1.02
N ARG A 2 -7.88 2.26 2.24
CA ARG A 2 -9.02 2.34 3.19
C ARG A 2 -8.73 3.26 4.37
N GLY A 3 -7.61 4.00 4.36
CA GLY A 3 -7.18 4.81 5.50
C GLY A 3 -6.70 3.98 6.71
N GLU A 4 -6.45 2.70 6.53
CA GLU A 4 -5.89 1.82 7.56
C GLU A 4 -4.37 1.91 7.50
N TYR A 5 -3.78 2.80 8.30
CA TYR A 5 -2.34 3.06 8.28
C TYR A 5 -1.54 2.16 9.21
N ARG A 6 -2.16 1.60 10.22
CA ARG A 6 -1.51 0.70 11.17
C ARG A 6 -1.85 -0.74 10.82
N THR A 7 -0.82 -1.53 10.56
CA THR A 7 -0.95 -2.94 10.24
C THR A 7 0.23 -3.73 10.81
N VAL A 8 0.34 -4.99 10.47
CA VAL A 8 1.45 -5.85 10.89
C VAL A 8 2.06 -6.55 9.68
N VAL A 9 3.36 -6.78 9.72
CA VAL A 9 4.04 -7.75 8.87
C VAL A 9 4.13 -9.04 9.66
N SER A 10 3.63 -10.14 9.13
CA SER A 10 3.60 -11.44 9.81
C SER A 10 4.37 -12.49 9.03
N ALA A 11 5.16 -13.30 9.73
CA ALA A 11 5.68 -14.55 9.21
C ALA A 11 4.73 -15.67 9.60
N ILE A 12 4.26 -16.44 8.61
CA ILE A 12 3.29 -17.52 8.80
C ILE A 12 3.89 -18.85 8.33
N LYS A 13 3.41 -19.96 8.85
CA LYS A 13 3.72 -21.30 8.33
C LYS A 13 3.10 -21.45 6.95
N LEU A 14 3.87 -22.03 6.01
CA LEU A 14 3.34 -22.42 4.71
C LEU A 14 2.46 -23.67 4.88
N ILE A 15 1.25 -23.61 4.36
CA ILE A 15 0.30 -24.71 4.25
C ILE A 15 -0.36 -24.65 2.87
N ASP A 16 -1.20 -25.63 2.53
CA ASP A 16 -1.85 -25.69 1.20
C ASP A 16 -2.80 -24.52 0.94
N ASP A 17 -3.48 -24.02 1.99
CA ASP A 17 -4.35 -22.85 1.90
C ASP A 17 -3.53 -21.54 1.93
N ILE A 18 -3.84 -20.63 1.01
CA ILE A 18 -3.14 -19.35 0.87
C ILE A 18 -3.36 -18.49 2.13
N ASP A 19 -2.26 -17.99 2.71
CA ASP A 19 -2.22 -17.07 3.85
C ASP A 19 -2.94 -17.57 5.14
N ALA A 20 -3.25 -18.86 5.23
CA ALA A 20 -4.02 -19.44 6.33
C ALA A 20 -3.17 -20.12 7.42
N GLY A 21 -1.85 -20.17 7.25
CA GLY A 21 -0.95 -20.83 8.21
C GLY A 21 -0.85 -20.12 9.55
N ALA A 22 -0.44 -20.87 10.57
CA ALA A 22 -0.22 -20.33 11.91
C ALA A 22 0.85 -19.21 11.88
N VAL A 23 0.62 -18.13 12.61
CA VAL A 23 1.54 -16.99 12.75
C VAL A 23 2.71 -17.39 13.64
N ILE A 24 3.93 -17.32 13.09
CA ILE A 24 5.19 -17.59 13.83
C ILE A 24 5.58 -16.36 14.64
N CYS A 25 5.59 -15.19 14.02
CA CYS A 25 5.82 -13.89 14.65
C CYS A 25 5.27 -12.77 13.77
N SER A 26 5.10 -11.59 14.36
CA SER A 26 4.69 -10.39 13.65
C SER A 26 5.31 -9.14 14.26
N ASP A 27 5.40 -8.07 13.45
CA ASP A 27 5.89 -6.77 13.88
C ASP A 27 4.96 -5.67 13.34
N PRO A 28 4.54 -4.69 14.15
CA PRO A 28 3.67 -3.62 13.71
C PRO A 28 4.40 -2.67 12.76
N VAL A 29 3.68 -2.18 11.75
CA VAL A 29 4.16 -1.19 10.79
C VAL A 29 3.15 -0.05 10.66
N ASN A 30 3.67 1.16 10.44
CA ASN A 30 2.87 2.34 10.16
C ASN A 30 3.09 2.77 8.72
N LEU A 31 2.01 2.82 7.93
CA LEU A 31 1.98 3.15 6.51
C LEU A 31 1.49 4.58 6.24
N GLU A 32 1.41 5.41 7.27
CA GLU A 32 0.78 6.74 7.20
C GLU A 32 1.56 7.72 6.32
N HIS A 33 2.88 7.57 6.24
CA HIS A 33 3.76 8.50 5.55
C HIS A 33 4.68 7.78 4.55
N GLY A 34 5.23 8.56 3.64
CA GLY A 34 6.17 8.10 2.63
C GLY A 34 5.51 7.61 1.34
N SER A 35 6.31 7.49 0.29
CA SER A 35 5.93 6.89 -0.98
C SER A 35 5.74 5.37 -0.83
N ILE A 36 5.21 4.71 -1.86
CA ILE A 36 5.16 3.23 -1.90
C ILE A 36 6.56 2.61 -1.77
N GLU A 37 7.58 3.24 -2.34
CA GLU A 37 8.96 2.77 -2.23
C GLU A 37 9.50 2.86 -0.81
N ASP A 38 9.22 3.95 -0.08
CA ASP A 38 9.61 4.11 1.32
C ASP A 38 8.92 3.06 2.20
N ILE A 39 7.63 2.81 1.95
CA ILE A 39 6.85 1.78 2.62
C ILE A 39 7.43 0.39 2.37
N LEU A 40 7.73 0.04 1.12
CA LEU A 40 8.32 -1.24 0.76
C LEU A 40 9.71 -1.41 1.38
N ARG A 41 10.52 -0.36 1.41
CA ARG A 41 11.83 -0.36 2.09
C ARG A 41 11.69 -0.58 3.60
N TYR A 42 10.69 0.04 4.22
CA TYR A 42 10.39 -0.17 5.64
C TYR A 42 9.92 -1.61 5.91
N ILE A 43 9.00 -2.14 5.09
CA ILE A 43 8.53 -3.53 5.17
C ILE A 43 9.71 -4.51 5.01
N SER A 44 10.62 -4.29 4.06
CA SER A 44 11.79 -5.13 3.84
C SER A 44 12.71 -5.19 5.06
N LYS A 45 12.92 -4.06 5.76
CA LYS A 45 13.67 -4.03 7.02
C LYS A 45 12.95 -4.83 8.12
N THR A 46 11.63 -4.70 8.19
CA THR A 46 10.80 -5.45 9.14
C THR A 46 10.87 -6.96 8.87
N ILE A 47 10.78 -7.39 7.61
CA ILE A 47 10.94 -8.79 7.20
C ILE A 47 12.32 -9.31 7.65
N SER A 48 13.40 -8.56 7.41
CA SER A 48 14.76 -8.96 7.82
C SER A 48 14.87 -9.15 9.35
N LYS A 49 14.19 -8.31 10.13
CA LYS A 49 14.10 -8.44 11.59
C LYS A 49 13.36 -9.72 11.99
N LEU A 50 12.20 -10.01 11.36
CA LEU A 50 11.43 -11.22 11.64
C LEU A 50 12.19 -12.50 11.27
N VAL A 51 12.89 -12.51 10.14
CA VAL A 51 13.74 -13.65 9.72
C VAL A 51 14.83 -13.90 10.77
N ARG A 52 15.52 -12.85 11.23
CA ARG A 52 16.52 -12.99 12.30
C ARG A 52 15.90 -13.59 13.56
N LEU A 53 14.73 -13.09 13.99
CA LEU A 53 14.03 -13.57 15.18
C LEU A 53 13.70 -15.07 15.06
N ILE A 54 13.20 -15.52 13.92
CA ILE A 54 12.88 -16.93 13.66
C ILE A 54 14.13 -17.81 13.74
N LEU A 55 15.27 -17.34 13.22
CA LEU A 55 16.52 -18.10 13.22
C LEU A 55 17.22 -18.17 14.58
N THR A 56 16.94 -17.23 15.49
CA THR A 56 17.62 -17.12 16.78
C THR A 56 16.76 -17.49 17.98
N SER A 57 15.46 -17.76 17.79
CA SER A 57 14.51 -18.01 18.86
C SER A 57 13.67 -19.26 18.59
N ASN A 58 13.31 -19.98 19.62
CA ASN A 58 12.34 -21.07 19.54
C ASN A 58 10.93 -20.47 19.71
N LEU A 59 10.25 -20.21 18.60
CA LEU A 59 8.93 -19.57 18.58
C LEU A 59 7.84 -20.62 18.38
N GLU A 60 6.83 -20.59 19.21
CA GLU A 60 5.64 -21.42 19.07
C GLU A 60 4.59 -20.69 18.19
N PRO A 61 4.27 -21.23 17.00
CA PRO A 61 3.28 -20.62 16.13
C PRO A 61 1.87 -20.64 16.71
N VAL A 62 1.14 -19.55 16.52
CA VAL A 62 -0.23 -19.39 17.01
C VAL A 62 -1.20 -19.39 15.84
N GLN A 63 -2.29 -20.17 15.96
CA GLN A 63 -3.33 -20.22 14.92
C GLN A 63 -3.98 -18.86 14.71
N GLN A 64 -4.23 -18.53 13.44
CA GLN A 64 -5.00 -17.34 13.11
C GLN A 64 -6.45 -17.48 13.57
N ILE A 65 -6.99 -16.41 14.13
CA ILE A 65 -8.37 -16.35 14.62
C ILE A 65 -9.08 -15.22 13.87
N GLY A 66 -10.27 -15.48 13.37
CA GLY A 66 -11.11 -14.47 12.71
C GLY A 66 -11.65 -14.93 11.35
N ILE A 67 -12.42 -14.06 10.74
CA ILE A 67 -12.98 -14.27 9.41
C ILE A 67 -12.00 -13.69 8.38
N PRO A 68 -11.52 -14.48 7.41
CA PRO A 68 -10.60 -13.99 6.39
C PRO A 68 -11.28 -12.90 5.54
N ARG A 69 -10.53 -11.82 5.27
CA ARG A 69 -10.98 -10.74 4.41
C ARG A 69 -10.23 -10.79 3.08
N ILE A 70 -10.96 -11.09 2.02
CA ILE A 70 -10.42 -11.10 0.67
C ILE A 70 -10.45 -9.68 0.10
N ASN A 71 -9.30 -9.19 -0.35
CA ASN A 71 -9.19 -7.91 -1.05
C ASN A 71 -9.14 -8.18 -2.55
N PRO A 72 -10.01 -7.55 -3.37
CA PRO A 72 -9.92 -7.66 -4.81
C PRO A 72 -8.59 -7.07 -5.31
N ARG A 73 -8.05 -7.65 -6.37
CA ARG A 73 -6.88 -7.11 -7.04
C ARG A 73 -7.26 -5.82 -7.75
N LEU A 74 -6.44 -4.77 -7.58
CA LEU A 74 -6.64 -3.50 -8.28
C LEU A 74 -6.48 -3.69 -9.79
N SER A 75 -7.36 -3.08 -10.56
CA SER A 75 -7.32 -2.98 -12.01
C SER A 75 -6.78 -1.60 -12.44
N LYS A 76 -6.47 -1.43 -13.72
CA LYS A 76 -6.05 -0.13 -14.26
C LYS A 76 -7.09 0.97 -14.06
N SER A 77 -8.38 0.64 -14.10
CA SER A 77 -9.47 1.59 -13.86
C SER A 77 -9.50 2.11 -12.42
N ASP A 78 -9.01 1.33 -11.45
CA ASP A 78 -8.96 1.75 -10.04
C ASP A 78 -7.92 2.85 -9.76
N SER A 79 -7.04 3.14 -10.75
CA SER A 79 -6.11 4.26 -10.70
C SER A 79 -6.77 5.60 -11.05
N GLN A 80 -7.99 5.60 -11.61
CA GLN A 80 -8.72 6.82 -11.90
C GLN A 80 -9.22 7.48 -10.61
N LEU A 81 -8.95 8.78 -10.48
CA LEU A 81 -9.40 9.59 -9.36
C LEU A 81 -10.66 10.38 -9.75
N HIS A 82 -11.66 10.33 -8.87
CA HIS A 82 -12.82 11.22 -8.92
C HIS A 82 -12.61 12.33 -7.90
N ILE A 83 -11.75 13.30 -8.26
CA ILE A 83 -11.24 14.33 -7.33
C ILE A 83 -12.33 15.20 -6.70
N GLU A 84 -13.47 15.30 -7.35
CA GLU A 84 -14.66 16.03 -6.88
C GLU A 84 -15.31 15.39 -5.63
N THR A 85 -15.03 14.11 -5.37
CA THR A 85 -15.63 13.36 -4.26
C THR A 85 -14.64 12.97 -3.17
N LEU A 86 -13.34 13.23 -3.37
CA LEU A 86 -12.26 12.79 -2.50
C LEU A 86 -11.71 13.95 -1.66
N GLY A 87 -11.38 13.66 -0.40
CA GLY A 87 -10.62 14.60 0.43
C GLY A 87 -9.12 14.63 0.06
N ILE A 88 -8.44 15.72 0.45
CA ILE A 88 -6.99 15.90 0.17
C ILE A 88 -6.17 14.69 0.63
N ARG A 89 -6.48 14.14 1.79
CA ARG A 89 -5.74 12.97 2.32
C ARG A 89 -5.96 11.72 1.48
N GLU A 90 -7.17 11.49 1.00
CA GLU A 90 -7.48 10.33 0.14
C GLU A 90 -6.80 10.45 -1.23
N ILE A 91 -6.78 11.66 -1.81
CA ILE A 91 -6.06 11.94 -3.05
C ILE A 91 -4.55 11.68 -2.86
N TYR A 92 -3.97 12.22 -1.78
CA TYR A 92 -2.57 11.98 -1.42
C TYR A 92 -2.26 10.49 -1.31
N ASP A 93 -3.06 9.72 -0.57
CA ASP A 93 -2.84 8.28 -0.36
C ASP A 93 -2.95 7.48 -1.66
N ARG A 94 -3.87 7.85 -2.55
CA ARG A 94 -4.01 7.20 -3.86
C ARG A 94 -2.81 7.50 -4.76
N ILE A 95 -2.34 8.74 -4.82
CA ILE A 95 -1.18 9.09 -5.64
C ILE A 95 0.05 8.34 -5.13
N ARG A 96 0.43 8.52 -3.85
CA ARG A 96 1.65 7.94 -3.30
C ARG A 96 1.71 6.40 -3.32
N MET A 97 0.55 5.73 -3.24
CA MET A 97 0.47 4.27 -3.26
C MET A 97 0.49 3.67 -4.66
N LEU A 98 0.14 4.45 -5.68
CA LEU A 98 0.17 4.04 -7.08
C LEU A 98 1.41 4.57 -7.83
N ASP A 99 2.25 5.36 -7.17
CA ASP A 99 3.49 5.93 -7.72
C ASP A 99 4.66 4.96 -7.56
N GLY A 100 4.52 3.76 -8.10
CA GLY A 100 5.52 2.70 -8.07
C GLY A 100 5.74 2.08 -9.45
N LEU A 101 6.89 1.45 -9.64
CA LEU A 101 7.33 0.91 -10.93
C LEU A 101 6.35 -0.09 -11.58
N ASP A 102 5.58 -0.82 -10.77
CA ASP A 102 4.71 -1.91 -11.24
C ASP A 102 3.22 -1.53 -11.27
N TYR A 103 2.89 -0.27 -10.93
CA TYR A 103 1.51 0.20 -10.87
C TYR A 103 1.25 1.31 -11.89
N PRO A 104 0.09 1.30 -12.57
CA PRO A 104 -0.32 2.46 -13.35
C PRO A 104 -0.53 3.64 -12.39
N PRO A 105 0.11 4.80 -12.64
CA PRO A 105 -0.03 5.98 -11.78
C PRO A 105 -1.48 6.41 -11.62
N ALA A 106 -1.79 7.05 -10.51
CA ALA A 106 -3.08 7.70 -10.32
C ALA A 106 -3.31 8.76 -11.41
N PHE A 107 -4.52 8.86 -11.91
CA PHE A 107 -4.87 9.85 -12.94
C PHE A 107 -6.32 10.33 -12.78
N PHE A 108 -6.61 11.46 -13.38
CA PHE A 108 -7.98 11.91 -13.65
C PHE A 108 -8.09 12.42 -15.10
N THR A 109 -9.32 12.60 -15.57
CA THR A 109 -9.59 13.04 -16.95
C THR A 109 -10.27 14.41 -16.99
N ILE A 110 -9.85 15.29 -17.90
CA ILE A 110 -10.51 16.56 -18.20
C ILE A 110 -10.72 16.64 -19.72
N GLY A 111 -11.94 16.55 -20.16
CA GLY A 111 -12.25 16.52 -21.60
C GLY A 111 -11.56 15.35 -22.28
N GLN A 112 -10.74 15.65 -23.28
CA GLN A 112 -9.97 14.67 -24.05
C GLN A 112 -8.59 14.34 -23.44
N TYR A 113 -8.26 14.90 -22.26
CA TYR A 113 -6.95 14.73 -21.67
C TYR A 113 -6.98 13.84 -20.43
N ARG A 114 -5.94 13.02 -20.28
CA ARG A 114 -5.62 12.27 -19.06
C ARG A 114 -4.44 12.91 -18.36
N ILE A 115 -4.60 13.21 -17.08
CA ILE A 115 -3.58 13.84 -16.25
C ILE A 115 -3.12 12.82 -15.22
N TYR A 116 -1.88 12.32 -15.38
CA TYR A 116 -1.24 11.41 -14.44
C TYR A 116 -0.57 12.20 -13.31
N LEU A 117 -0.60 11.64 -12.11
CA LEU A 117 -0.14 12.27 -10.87
C LEU A 117 0.94 11.41 -10.22
N THR A 118 2.05 12.05 -9.83
CA THR A 118 3.18 11.42 -9.17
C THR A 118 3.76 12.34 -8.08
N ASP A 119 4.68 11.84 -7.26
CA ASP A 119 5.44 12.59 -6.27
C ASP A 119 4.58 13.43 -5.31
N ALA A 120 3.50 12.84 -4.80
CA ALA A 120 2.59 13.54 -3.91
C ALA A 120 3.20 13.82 -2.54
N GLU A 121 3.03 15.03 -2.07
CA GLU A 121 3.45 15.47 -0.74
C GLU A 121 2.42 16.44 -0.14
N ILE A 122 2.21 16.38 1.17
CA ILE A 122 1.42 17.37 1.90
C ILE A 122 2.37 18.34 2.58
N ARG A 123 2.33 19.61 2.16
CA ARG A 123 3.10 20.75 2.75
C ARG A 123 2.13 21.82 3.21
N ASP A 124 2.24 22.23 4.46
CA ASP A 124 1.39 23.27 5.07
C ASP A 124 -0.12 23.09 4.80
N GLY A 125 -0.59 21.83 4.92
CA GLY A 125 -1.99 21.47 4.67
C GLY A 125 -2.41 21.50 3.19
N LYS A 126 -1.49 21.72 2.27
CA LYS A 126 -1.70 21.70 0.82
C LYS A 126 -1.13 20.44 0.22
N LEU A 127 -1.86 19.84 -0.72
CA LEU A 127 -1.37 18.71 -1.52
C LEU A 127 -0.59 19.26 -2.72
N CYS A 128 0.68 18.89 -2.80
CA CYS A 128 1.56 19.14 -3.93
C CYS A 128 1.86 17.82 -4.64
N PHE A 129 1.95 17.82 -5.97
CA PHE A 129 2.29 16.65 -6.79
C PHE A 129 2.84 17.10 -8.15
N ASN A 130 3.54 16.18 -8.81
CA ASN A 130 3.92 16.34 -10.21
C ASN A 130 2.80 15.80 -11.11
N SER A 131 2.67 16.36 -12.31
CA SER A 131 1.66 15.91 -13.26
C SER A 131 2.20 15.81 -14.69
N ARG A 132 1.68 14.83 -15.44
CA ARG A 132 1.92 14.63 -16.88
C ARG A 132 0.58 14.55 -17.60
N LEU A 133 0.42 15.34 -18.64
CA LEU A 133 -0.79 15.40 -19.45
C LEU A 133 -0.58 14.62 -20.75
N GLU A 134 -1.55 13.77 -21.10
CA GLU A 134 -1.60 13.00 -22.34
C GLU A 134 -3.00 13.12 -22.97
N GLU A 135 -3.09 13.04 -24.30
CA GLU A 135 -4.38 12.89 -24.98
C GLU A 135 -4.94 11.48 -24.69
N ASN A 136 -6.23 11.42 -24.46
CA ASN A 136 -6.92 10.14 -24.25
C ASN A 136 -7.13 9.47 -25.61
N GLU A 137 -6.57 8.28 -25.79
CA GLU A 137 -6.79 7.47 -26.98
C GLU A 137 -8.23 7.00 -27.12
#